data_1d4377114c4fe15beacabbfeb86cfffb
#
_entry.id   1d4377114c4fe15beacabbfeb86cfffb
#
_cell.length_a   1.000
_cell.length_b   1.000
_cell.length_c   1.000
_cell.angle_alpha   90.00
_cell.angle_beta   90.00
_cell.angle_gamma   90.00
#
_symmetry.space_group_name_H-M   'P 1'
#
loop_
_entity.id
_entity.type
_entity.pdbx_description
1 polymer ?
#
loop_
_entity_poly.entity_id
_entity_poly.type
_entity_poly.pdbx_seq_one_letter_code
_entity_poly.pdbx_strand_id
1 'polypeptide(L)'
;DIPAPTVLGASIDSWSVEPGLPAGLEFNTTNGSISGTPTEACPRHFFAITATNFGGSASFGLSIAILPEAPCELVYPVSEVVGVLAFDAFPTLLPTVGCGGSNDFTIDPDLPEGLQLNMYTGEISGTPLISHGPQMHLITAANESGQATFELLIEILPAGPCDLVYQESDKVVAPNAEM
;
A
#
# COMPACT_ATOMS: atom_id res chain seq x y z
N ASP A 1 -12.07 15.52 -20.31
CA ASP A 1 -13.31 16.24 -20.67
C ASP A 1 -14.31 15.27 -21.30
N ILE A 2 -15.58 15.37 -20.90
CA ILE A 2 -16.69 14.65 -21.49
C ILE A 2 -17.43 15.65 -22.40
N PRO A 3 -17.47 15.41 -23.71
CA PRO A 3 -18.07 16.34 -24.64
C PRO A 3 -19.58 16.52 -24.42
N ALA A 4 -20.14 17.58 -24.96
CA ALA A 4 -21.57 17.81 -24.93
C ALA A 4 -22.35 16.61 -25.52
N PRO A 5 -23.43 16.16 -24.86
CA PRO A 5 -24.27 15.09 -25.39
C PRO A 5 -24.99 15.49 -26.67
N THR A 6 -25.23 14.51 -27.53
CA THR A 6 -26.02 14.71 -28.74
C THR A 6 -27.50 14.51 -28.41
N VAL A 7 -28.31 15.49 -28.73
CA VAL A 7 -29.78 15.44 -28.59
C VAL A 7 -30.45 15.44 -29.96
N LEU A 8 -31.32 14.47 -30.17
CA LEU A 8 -32.15 14.41 -31.38
C LEU A 8 -33.49 15.10 -31.10
N GLY A 9 -33.80 16.17 -31.85
CA GLY A 9 -35.09 16.87 -31.71
C GLY A 9 -34.95 18.37 -31.62
N ALA A 10 -35.82 19.00 -30.81
CA ALA A 10 -35.88 20.45 -30.65
C ALA A 10 -34.69 21.00 -29.84
N SER A 11 -34.50 22.32 -29.90
CA SER A 11 -33.50 23.02 -29.10
C SER A 11 -33.70 22.77 -27.59
N ILE A 12 -32.60 22.70 -26.86
CA ILE A 12 -32.58 22.55 -25.39
C ILE A 12 -32.47 23.94 -24.77
N ASP A 13 -33.26 24.18 -23.73
CA ASP A 13 -33.28 25.46 -22.99
C ASP A 13 -32.32 25.41 -21.78
N SER A 14 -32.19 24.25 -21.15
CA SER A 14 -31.33 24.08 -19.98
C SER A 14 -30.84 22.64 -19.79
N TRP A 15 -29.71 22.50 -19.13
CA TRP A 15 -29.12 21.23 -18.70
C TRP A 15 -28.92 21.22 -17.21
N SER A 16 -29.07 20.05 -16.59
CA SER A 16 -28.79 19.82 -15.18
C SER A 16 -28.13 18.47 -14.97
N VAL A 17 -27.44 18.32 -13.86
CA VAL A 17 -26.83 17.06 -13.39
C VAL A 17 -27.19 16.83 -11.94
N GLU A 18 -27.58 15.59 -11.62
CA GLU A 18 -27.96 15.19 -10.28
C GLU A 18 -27.44 13.75 -10.01
N PRO A 19 -26.79 13.49 -8.86
CA PRO A 19 -26.30 14.44 -7.87
C PRO A 19 -25.22 15.37 -8.43
N GLY A 20 -24.75 16.35 -7.64
CA GLY A 20 -23.63 17.22 -8.03
C GLY A 20 -22.36 16.43 -8.34
N LEU A 21 -21.57 16.91 -9.30
CA LEU A 21 -20.33 16.26 -9.73
C LEU A 21 -19.28 16.24 -8.62
N PRO A 22 -18.32 15.27 -8.67
CA PRO A 22 -17.15 15.27 -7.81
C PRO A 22 -16.35 16.58 -7.87
N ALA A 23 -15.66 16.89 -6.77
CA ALA A 23 -14.83 18.10 -6.68
C ALA A 23 -13.81 18.21 -7.82
N GLY A 24 -13.67 19.40 -8.38
CA GLY A 24 -12.80 19.68 -9.52
C GLY A 24 -13.40 19.42 -10.90
N LEU A 25 -14.60 18.81 -10.98
CA LEU A 25 -15.37 18.71 -12.20
C LEU A 25 -16.46 19.80 -12.26
N GLU A 26 -16.64 20.38 -13.43
CA GLU A 26 -17.62 21.41 -13.71
C GLU A 26 -18.62 20.94 -14.77
N PHE A 27 -19.90 21.23 -14.54
CA PHE A 27 -20.98 20.97 -15.47
C PHE A 27 -21.40 22.24 -16.21
N ASN A 28 -21.41 22.20 -17.51
CA ASN A 28 -21.89 23.33 -18.34
C ASN A 28 -23.38 23.22 -18.55
N THR A 29 -24.14 24.10 -17.91
CA THR A 29 -25.60 24.13 -17.94
C THR A 29 -26.18 24.63 -19.29
N THR A 30 -25.32 25.10 -20.21
CA THR A 30 -25.75 25.57 -21.52
C THR A 30 -25.71 24.45 -22.56
N ASN A 31 -24.73 23.56 -22.50
CA ASN A 31 -24.53 22.52 -23.50
C ASN A 31 -24.41 21.10 -22.93
N GLY A 32 -24.43 20.90 -21.58
CA GLY A 32 -24.36 19.61 -20.94
C GLY A 32 -22.98 18.97 -20.94
N SER A 33 -21.91 19.69 -21.31
CA SER A 33 -20.53 19.14 -21.21
C SER A 33 -20.03 19.14 -19.77
N ILE A 34 -19.10 18.22 -19.50
CA ILE A 34 -18.40 18.13 -18.23
C ILE A 34 -16.90 18.34 -18.50
N SER A 35 -16.27 19.22 -17.72
CA SER A 35 -14.86 19.57 -17.84
C SER A 35 -14.22 19.71 -16.46
N GLY A 36 -12.89 19.87 -16.40
CA GLY A 36 -12.15 20.09 -15.18
C GLY A 36 -11.20 18.95 -14.85
N THR A 37 -10.51 19.10 -13.72
CA THR A 37 -9.58 18.11 -13.19
C THR A 37 -10.06 17.67 -11.81
N PRO A 38 -10.46 16.41 -11.62
CA PRO A 38 -10.88 15.92 -10.32
C PRO A 38 -9.76 16.11 -9.30
N THR A 39 -10.11 16.47 -8.07
CA THR A 39 -9.14 16.69 -6.98
C THR A 39 -9.14 15.58 -5.94
N GLU A 40 -10.12 14.68 -5.98
CA GLU A 40 -10.26 13.57 -5.04
C GLU A 40 -10.71 12.31 -5.76
N ALA A 41 -10.23 11.14 -5.30
CA ALA A 41 -10.71 9.87 -5.78
C ALA A 41 -12.18 9.66 -5.36
N CYS A 42 -12.99 9.11 -6.27
CA CYS A 42 -14.39 8.86 -6.04
C CYS A 42 -14.77 7.48 -6.58
N PRO A 43 -15.41 6.62 -5.76
CA PRO A 43 -15.91 5.35 -6.25
C PRO A 43 -16.95 5.59 -7.37
N ARG A 44 -17.20 4.54 -8.14
CA ARG A 44 -18.16 4.61 -9.25
C ARG A 44 -19.52 5.10 -8.78
N HIS A 45 -19.96 6.22 -9.35
CA HIS A 45 -21.24 6.85 -9.07
C HIS A 45 -22.02 7.11 -10.35
N PHE A 46 -23.37 7.12 -10.27
CA PHE A 46 -24.24 7.43 -11.40
C PHE A 46 -24.80 8.83 -11.25
N PHE A 47 -24.74 9.59 -12.34
CA PHE A 47 -25.20 10.97 -12.46
C PHE A 47 -26.28 11.02 -13.53
N ALA A 48 -27.44 11.59 -13.20
CA ALA A 48 -28.50 11.84 -14.17
C ALA A 48 -28.26 13.21 -14.84
N ILE A 49 -27.93 13.18 -16.12
CA ILE A 49 -27.83 14.39 -16.93
C ILE A 49 -29.18 14.59 -17.61
N THR A 50 -29.81 15.73 -17.36
CA THR A 50 -31.15 16.06 -17.86
C THR A 50 -31.12 17.27 -18.76
N ALA A 51 -31.64 17.10 -19.96
CA ALA A 51 -31.91 18.16 -20.92
C ALA A 51 -33.40 18.54 -20.86
N THR A 52 -33.71 19.83 -20.78
CA THR A 52 -35.08 20.34 -20.64
C THR A 52 -35.37 21.44 -21.68
N ASN A 53 -36.57 21.41 -22.25
CA ASN A 53 -37.14 22.50 -23.02
C ASN A 53 -38.63 22.64 -22.71
N PHE A 54 -39.30 23.57 -23.40
CA PHE A 54 -40.73 23.82 -23.18
C PHE A 54 -41.63 22.58 -23.42
N GLY A 55 -41.18 21.64 -24.25
CA GLY A 55 -41.95 20.41 -24.58
C GLY A 55 -41.73 19.27 -23.56
N GLY A 56 -40.75 19.37 -22.64
CA GLY A 56 -40.46 18.35 -21.66
C GLY A 56 -38.98 18.18 -21.35
N SER A 57 -38.63 17.02 -20.78
CA SER A 57 -37.24 16.70 -20.42
C SER A 57 -36.86 15.29 -20.84
N ALA A 58 -35.55 15.08 -21.08
CA ALA A 58 -34.95 13.78 -21.33
C ALA A 58 -33.70 13.64 -20.44
N SER A 59 -33.51 12.44 -19.87
CA SER A 59 -32.37 12.19 -18.97
C SER A 59 -31.52 11.02 -19.45
N PHE A 60 -30.22 11.13 -19.19
CA PHE A 60 -29.21 10.09 -19.45
C PHE A 60 -28.41 9.81 -18.19
N GLY A 61 -28.24 8.52 -17.87
CA GLY A 61 -27.40 8.08 -16.74
C GLY A 61 -25.93 7.96 -17.13
N LEU A 62 -25.09 8.85 -16.61
CA LEU A 62 -23.63 8.82 -16.78
C LEU A 62 -22.98 8.18 -15.56
N SER A 63 -22.08 7.23 -15.76
CA SER A 63 -21.28 6.63 -14.68
C SER A 63 -19.88 7.24 -14.69
N ILE A 64 -19.47 7.83 -13.55
CA ILE A 64 -18.13 8.38 -13.35
C ILE A 64 -17.47 7.66 -12.17
N ALA A 65 -16.20 7.29 -12.33
CA ALA A 65 -15.30 6.87 -11.28
C ALA A 65 -13.99 7.66 -11.42
N ILE A 66 -13.42 8.09 -10.31
CA ILE A 66 -12.13 8.79 -10.28
C ILE A 66 -11.21 7.92 -9.44
N LEU A 67 -10.25 7.29 -10.11
CA LEU A 67 -9.29 6.42 -9.45
C LEU A 67 -8.25 7.25 -8.68
N PRO A 68 -7.72 6.73 -7.54
CA PRO A 68 -6.59 7.36 -6.88
C PRO A 68 -5.36 7.36 -7.80
N GLU A 69 -4.39 8.20 -7.51
CA GLU A 69 -3.09 8.12 -8.15
C GLU A 69 -2.42 6.78 -7.80
N ALA A 70 -1.67 6.19 -8.75
CA ALA A 70 -0.91 4.96 -8.47
C ALA A 70 0.20 5.22 -7.44
N PRO A 71 0.56 4.26 -6.59
CA PRO A 71 1.79 4.32 -5.83
C PRO A 71 2.99 4.48 -6.78
N CYS A 72 3.86 5.46 -6.55
CA CYS A 72 5.00 5.72 -7.42
C CYS A 72 6.34 5.30 -6.81
N GLU A 73 6.39 5.19 -5.50
CA GLU A 73 7.61 4.85 -4.76
C GLU A 73 7.25 4.14 -3.47
N LEU A 74 7.94 3.03 -3.20
CA LEU A 74 7.89 2.30 -1.93
C LEU A 74 9.29 2.28 -1.33
N VAL A 75 9.46 2.80 -0.12
CA VAL A 75 10.75 2.89 0.56
C VAL A 75 10.65 2.39 1.98
N TYR A 76 11.49 1.42 2.35
CA TYR A 76 11.75 1.04 3.73
C TYR A 76 12.98 1.77 4.27
N PRO A 77 13.12 1.92 5.61
CA PRO A 77 14.26 2.61 6.24
C PRO A 77 15.62 1.99 5.89
N VAL A 78 15.63 0.70 5.57
CA VAL A 78 16.81 -0.09 5.22
C VAL A 78 16.48 -1.05 4.07
N SER A 79 17.48 -1.38 3.26
CA SER A 79 17.36 -2.41 2.20
C SER A 79 17.90 -3.77 2.62
N GLU A 80 18.54 -3.83 3.79
CA GLU A 80 19.07 -5.06 4.38
C GLU A 80 18.88 -5.01 5.88
N VAL A 81 18.47 -6.15 6.45
CA VAL A 81 18.32 -6.33 7.89
C VAL A 81 18.85 -7.70 8.32
N VAL A 82 19.64 -7.70 9.37
CA VAL A 82 20.15 -8.92 10.00
C VAL A 82 19.55 -9.02 11.41
N GLY A 83 18.74 -10.04 11.63
CA GLY A 83 18.18 -10.39 12.94
C GLY A 83 18.98 -11.49 13.63
N VAL A 84 18.77 -11.66 14.94
CA VAL A 84 19.32 -12.77 15.72
C VAL A 84 18.19 -13.54 16.39
N LEU A 85 18.24 -14.85 16.29
CA LEU A 85 17.22 -15.74 16.83
C LEU A 85 17.03 -15.53 18.34
N ALA A 86 15.80 -15.32 18.78
CA ALA A 86 15.32 -15.35 20.17
C ALA A 86 15.94 -14.33 21.17
N PHE A 87 16.83 -13.43 20.76
CA PHE A 87 17.46 -12.48 21.68
C PHE A 87 16.93 -11.07 21.61
N ASP A 88 16.66 -10.59 20.40
CA ASP A 88 16.14 -9.24 20.20
C ASP A 88 14.88 -9.27 19.32
N ALA A 89 13.91 -8.43 19.65
CA ALA A 89 12.81 -8.18 18.74
C ALA A 89 13.39 -7.68 17.41
N PHE A 90 12.94 -8.26 16.31
CA PHE A 90 13.26 -7.75 14.98
C PHE A 90 12.89 -6.27 14.91
N PRO A 91 13.71 -5.40 14.33
CA PRO A 91 13.38 -3.99 14.24
C PRO A 91 12.08 -3.81 13.47
N THR A 92 11.16 -3.02 14.03
CA THR A 92 9.93 -2.67 13.31
C THR A 92 10.28 -1.80 12.11
N LEU A 93 9.97 -2.30 10.91
CA LEU A 93 10.20 -1.60 9.66
C LEU A 93 8.87 -1.06 9.13
N LEU A 94 8.72 0.26 9.11
CA LEU A 94 7.55 0.92 8.56
C LEU A 94 7.94 1.62 7.26
N PRO A 95 7.29 1.29 6.13
CA PRO A 95 7.59 1.94 4.86
C PRO A 95 6.96 3.32 4.73
N THR A 96 7.46 4.06 3.74
CA THR A 96 6.78 5.22 3.16
C THR A 96 6.37 4.88 1.73
N VAL A 97 5.17 5.33 1.35
CA VAL A 97 4.65 5.19 -0.02
C VAL A 97 4.46 6.58 -0.59
N GLY A 98 5.06 6.84 -1.74
CA GLY A 98 4.91 8.09 -2.47
C GLY A 98 3.66 8.10 -3.35
N CYS A 99 3.26 9.29 -3.81
CA CYS A 99 2.10 9.55 -4.69
C CYS A 99 0.76 9.11 -4.08
N GLY A 100 -0.01 8.28 -4.76
CA GLY A 100 -1.38 7.93 -4.40
C GLY A 100 -1.58 7.03 -3.18
N GLY A 101 -0.51 6.68 -2.45
CA GLY A 101 -0.61 5.77 -1.31
C GLY A 101 -0.95 4.33 -1.70
N SER A 102 -1.02 3.46 -0.70
CA SER A 102 -1.38 2.06 -0.87
C SER A 102 -2.34 1.62 0.22
N ASN A 103 -3.18 0.65 -0.09
CA ASN A 103 -4.10 0.00 0.84
C ASN A 103 -3.95 -1.54 0.82
N ASP A 104 -2.98 -2.04 0.07
CA ASP A 104 -2.69 -3.47 -0.02
C ASP A 104 -1.17 -3.68 -0.15
N PHE A 105 -0.60 -4.43 0.81
CA PHE A 105 0.79 -4.82 0.81
C PHE A 105 0.92 -6.33 0.75
N THR A 106 1.79 -6.79 -0.13
CA THR A 106 2.14 -8.21 -0.28
C THR A 106 3.65 -8.39 -0.26
N ILE A 107 4.12 -9.60 0.02
CA ILE A 107 5.53 -9.95 0.06
C ILE A 107 5.75 -11.33 -0.56
N ASP A 108 6.81 -11.49 -1.33
CA ASP A 108 7.20 -12.73 -1.97
C ASP A 108 8.74 -12.86 -1.99
N PRO A 109 9.30 -13.98 -1.53
CA PRO A 109 8.68 -15.07 -0.79
C PRO A 109 8.21 -14.67 0.60
N ASP A 110 7.44 -15.54 1.27
CA ASP A 110 6.97 -15.32 2.64
C ASP A 110 8.12 -15.01 3.60
N LEU A 111 7.81 -14.22 4.62
CA LEU A 111 8.77 -13.88 5.69
C LEU A 111 9.17 -15.12 6.50
N PRO A 112 10.39 -15.13 7.09
CA PRO A 112 10.80 -16.13 8.06
C PRO A 112 9.78 -16.28 9.20
N GLU A 113 9.60 -17.51 9.69
CA GLU A 113 8.66 -17.81 10.76
C GLU A 113 8.86 -16.92 12.00
N GLY A 114 7.76 -16.33 12.48
CA GLY A 114 7.73 -15.38 13.59
C GLY A 114 7.76 -13.92 13.17
N LEU A 115 8.07 -13.60 11.90
CA LEU A 115 7.91 -12.27 11.32
C LEU A 115 6.57 -12.15 10.60
N GLN A 116 6.01 -10.95 10.57
CA GLN A 116 4.73 -10.67 9.94
C GLN A 116 4.79 -9.36 9.15
N LEU A 117 4.11 -9.36 8.00
CA LEU A 117 3.79 -8.15 7.25
C LEU A 117 2.36 -7.72 7.57
N ASN A 118 2.17 -6.48 7.96
CA ASN A 118 0.85 -5.89 8.06
C ASN A 118 0.39 -5.49 6.64
N MET A 119 -0.62 -6.19 6.12
CA MET A 119 -1.12 -5.99 4.76
C MET A 119 -1.73 -4.60 4.50
N TYR A 120 -2.03 -3.81 5.54
CA TYR A 120 -2.61 -2.46 5.40
C TYR A 120 -1.60 -1.34 5.54
N THR A 121 -0.54 -1.55 6.32
CA THR A 121 0.47 -0.52 6.61
C THR A 121 1.83 -0.81 6.00
N GLY A 122 2.05 -2.05 5.54
CA GLY A 122 3.37 -2.51 5.09
C GLY A 122 4.39 -2.69 6.22
N GLU A 123 3.97 -2.55 7.48
CA GLU A 123 4.86 -2.75 8.62
C GLU A 123 5.33 -4.21 8.69
N ILE A 124 6.65 -4.38 8.79
CA ILE A 124 7.27 -5.68 9.09
C ILE A 124 7.73 -5.67 10.54
N SER A 125 7.25 -6.64 11.32
CA SER A 125 7.55 -6.77 12.75
C SER A 125 7.46 -8.21 13.21
N GLY A 126 7.87 -8.50 14.46
CA GLY A 126 7.77 -9.82 15.07
C GLY A 126 9.05 -10.24 15.75
N THR A 127 9.13 -11.52 16.10
CA THR A 127 10.33 -12.15 16.68
C THR A 127 10.62 -13.43 15.89
N PRO A 128 11.74 -13.52 15.18
CA PRO A 128 12.04 -14.69 14.37
C PRO A 128 12.19 -15.94 15.25
N LEU A 129 11.59 -17.04 14.83
CA LEU A 129 11.58 -18.32 15.55
C LEU A 129 12.59 -19.34 15.02
N ILE A 130 13.06 -19.14 13.78
CA ILE A 130 14.05 -20.01 13.13
C ILE A 130 15.17 -19.18 12.51
N SER A 131 16.38 -19.71 12.49
CA SER A 131 17.47 -19.10 11.72
C SER A 131 17.22 -19.28 10.22
N HIS A 132 17.53 -18.25 9.45
CA HIS A 132 17.33 -18.24 8.01
C HIS A 132 18.52 -17.54 7.35
N GLY A 133 19.07 -18.15 6.30
CA GLY A 133 20.12 -17.51 5.52
C GLY A 133 19.61 -16.28 4.78
N PRO A 134 20.50 -15.47 4.20
CA PRO A 134 20.11 -14.24 3.50
C PRO A 134 19.15 -14.56 2.35
N GLN A 135 17.99 -13.92 2.37
CA GLN A 135 16.96 -14.05 1.35
C GLN A 135 16.39 -12.70 0.96
N MET A 136 16.27 -12.49 -0.34
CA MET A 136 15.62 -11.30 -0.90
C MET A 136 14.11 -11.50 -0.91
N HIS A 137 13.38 -10.51 -0.40
CA HIS A 137 11.94 -10.44 -0.40
C HIS A 137 11.50 -9.24 -1.24
N LEU A 138 10.59 -9.47 -2.19
CA LEU A 138 9.95 -8.42 -2.96
C LEU A 138 8.67 -8.00 -2.25
N ILE A 139 8.62 -6.75 -1.80
CA ILE A 139 7.43 -6.17 -1.19
C ILE A 139 6.74 -5.32 -2.24
N THR A 140 5.43 -5.48 -2.35
CA THR A 140 4.59 -4.74 -3.29
C THR A 140 3.55 -3.95 -2.53
N ALA A 141 3.47 -2.66 -2.79
CA ALA A 141 2.41 -1.77 -2.34
C ALA A 141 1.51 -1.44 -3.53
N ALA A 142 0.22 -1.73 -3.43
CA ALA A 142 -0.72 -1.59 -4.54
C ALA A 142 -1.98 -0.81 -4.17
N ASN A 143 -2.61 -0.21 -5.18
CA ASN A 143 -3.96 0.32 -5.15
C ASN A 143 -4.66 0.02 -6.49
N GLU A 144 -5.89 0.52 -6.68
CA GLU A 144 -6.68 0.29 -7.90
C GLU A 144 -6.01 0.81 -9.19
N SER A 145 -5.04 1.71 -9.09
CA SER A 145 -4.40 2.38 -10.23
C SER A 145 -3.04 1.83 -10.59
N GLY A 146 -2.38 1.08 -9.67
CA GLY A 146 -1.07 0.53 -9.92
C GLY A 146 -0.36 0.05 -8.67
N GLN A 147 0.94 -0.16 -8.80
CA GLN A 147 1.78 -0.70 -7.73
C GLN A 147 3.18 -0.12 -7.74
N ALA A 148 3.82 -0.12 -6.56
CA ALA A 148 5.24 0.15 -6.36
C ALA A 148 5.87 -1.04 -5.61
N THR A 149 7.16 -1.29 -5.84
CA THR A 149 7.86 -2.44 -5.24
C THR A 149 9.13 -2.01 -4.54
N PHE A 150 9.55 -2.82 -3.56
CA PHE A 150 10.81 -2.66 -2.84
C PHE A 150 11.44 -4.03 -2.57
N GLU A 151 12.74 -4.14 -2.74
CA GLU A 151 13.51 -5.34 -2.44
C GLU A 151 14.18 -5.20 -1.07
N LEU A 152 13.89 -6.14 -0.16
CA LEU A 152 14.44 -6.19 1.19
C LEU A 152 15.19 -7.50 1.41
N LEU A 153 16.47 -7.41 1.76
CA LEU A 153 17.26 -8.56 2.16
C LEU A 153 17.08 -8.81 3.66
N ILE A 154 16.67 -10.02 4.02
CA ILE A 154 16.53 -10.45 5.41
C ILE A 154 17.42 -11.67 5.67
N GLU A 155 18.18 -11.61 6.76
CA GLU A 155 18.96 -12.74 7.31
C GLU A 155 18.67 -12.89 8.80
N ILE A 156 18.47 -14.12 9.27
CA ILE A 156 18.28 -14.43 10.70
C ILE A 156 19.41 -15.37 11.16
N LEU A 157 20.35 -14.81 11.90
CA LEU A 157 21.46 -15.56 12.45
C LEU A 157 20.99 -16.48 13.60
N PRO A 158 21.61 -17.65 13.78
CA PRO A 158 21.36 -18.48 14.94
C PRO A 158 21.80 -17.76 16.23
N ALA A 159 21.14 -18.05 17.35
CA ALA A 159 21.58 -17.57 18.65
C ALA A 159 22.99 -18.05 18.95
N GLY A 160 23.83 -17.14 19.41
CA GLY A 160 25.15 -17.51 19.93
C GLY A 160 25.05 -18.29 21.24
N PRO A 161 26.12 -18.96 21.66
CA PRO A 161 26.16 -19.62 22.97
C PRO A 161 26.02 -18.56 24.08
N CYS A 162 25.03 -18.75 24.98
CA CYS A 162 24.70 -17.79 26.02
C CYS A 162 25.57 -17.92 27.27
N ASP A 163 25.93 -19.15 27.62
CA ASP A 163 26.70 -19.46 28.84
C ASP A 163 27.69 -20.59 28.61
N LEU A 164 28.93 -20.38 29.03
CA LEU A 164 29.94 -21.44 29.16
C LEU A 164 30.14 -21.73 30.64
N VAL A 165 29.53 -22.81 31.13
CA VAL A 165 29.65 -23.22 32.51
C VAL A 165 30.58 -24.45 32.59
N TYR A 166 31.68 -24.32 33.30
CA TYR A 166 32.46 -25.47 33.69
C TYR A 166 31.83 -26.10 34.93
N GLN A 167 31.54 -27.38 34.90
CA GLN A 167 30.95 -28.11 36.02
C GLN A 167 31.87 -28.22 37.23
N GLU A 168 33.17 -27.94 37.04
CA GLU A 168 34.15 -27.91 38.15
C GLU A 168 34.95 -26.60 38.04
N SER A 169 34.56 -25.60 38.83
CA SER A 169 35.28 -24.32 38.92
C SER A 169 36.57 -24.40 39.78
N ASP A 170 36.77 -25.47 40.58
CA ASP A 170 37.89 -25.60 41.50
C ASP A 170 38.69 -26.89 41.28
N LYS A 171 39.44 -26.98 40.17
CA LYS A 171 40.54 -27.97 40.10
C LYS A 171 41.79 -27.38 40.71
N VAL A 172 42.03 -27.69 41.98
CA VAL A 172 43.33 -27.50 42.58
C VAL A 172 44.25 -28.63 42.08
N VAL A 173 45.13 -28.27 41.14
CA VAL A 173 46.22 -29.22 40.74
C VAL A 173 47.30 -29.08 41.73
N ALA A 174 47.52 -30.14 42.57
CA ALA A 174 48.66 -30.20 43.44
C ALA A 174 49.95 -30.23 42.60
N PRO A 175 51.02 -29.45 42.99
CA PRO A 175 52.27 -29.49 42.27
C PRO A 175 52.89 -30.93 42.50
N ASN A 176 53.37 -31.49 41.38
CA ASN A 176 54.12 -32.76 41.46
C ASN A 176 55.27 -32.63 42.47
N ALA A 177 55.24 -33.41 43.54
CA ALA A 177 56.41 -33.60 44.38
C ALA A 177 57.43 -34.37 43.53
N GLU A 178 58.47 -33.69 43.10
CA GLU A 178 59.67 -34.40 42.62
C GLU A 178 60.33 -35.14 43.78
N MET A 179 60.51 -36.45 43.60
CA MET A 179 61.37 -37.25 44.45
C MET A 179 62.81 -37.20 43.94
#